data_f797d89c1f06973ae7410cd9dffc9f44
#
_entry.id   f797d89c1f06973ae7410cd9dffc9f44
#
_cell.length_a   1.000
_cell.length_b   1.000
_cell.length_c   1.000
_cell.angle_alpha   90.00
_cell.angle_beta   90.00
_cell.angle_gamma   90.00
#
_symmetry.space_group_name_H-M   'P 1'
#
loop_
_entity.id
_entity.type
_entity.pdbx_description
1 polymer ?
#
loop_
_entity_poly.entity_id
_entity_poly.type
_entity_poly.pdbx_seq_one_letter_code
_entity_poly.pdbx_strand_id
1 'polypeptide(L)'
;MNLNYLLLLSINASIKAGKEIMNIYSTDFIVDNKKNDSPLTLADKKSNSIIELALKNTRIPYLSEEGKSITYEERKYWEYLWIIDPLDGTKEFVKRNGEFTVNIALIKNNKPIMGVIYVPCTN
;
A
#
# COMPACT_ATOMS: atom_id res chain seq x y z
N MET A 1 -3.89 -8.75 21.16
CA MET A 1 -4.28 -8.37 19.79
C MET A 1 -4.28 -9.61 18.91
N ASN A 2 -5.33 -9.80 18.13
CA ASN A 2 -5.49 -11.02 17.32
C ASN A 2 -4.74 -10.88 15.98
N LEU A 3 -3.59 -11.53 15.87
CA LEU A 3 -2.77 -11.48 14.66
C LEU A 3 -3.47 -12.09 13.44
N ASN A 4 -4.27 -13.14 13.64
CA ASN A 4 -4.99 -13.76 12.52
C ASN A 4 -5.99 -12.77 11.91
N TYR A 5 -6.68 -12.01 12.73
CA TYR A 5 -7.59 -10.97 12.27
C TYR A 5 -6.84 -9.89 11.50
N LEU A 6 -5.72 -9.42 12.04
CA LEU A 6 -4.93 -8.38 11.39
C LEU A 6 -4.33 -8.86 10.07
N LEU A 7 -3.90 -10.12 10.02
CA LEU A 7 -3.39 -10.70 8.78
C LEU A 7 -4.48 -10.77 7.72
N LEU A 8 -5.66 -11.28 8.06
CA LEU A 8 -6.77 -11.36 7.12
C LEU A 8 -7.19 -9.98 6.63
N LEU A 9 -7.24 -9.01 7.54
CA LEU A 9 -7.57 -7.63 7.20
C LEU A 9 -6.57 -7.05 6.19
N SER A 10 -5.28 -7.27 6.41
CA SER A 10 -4.24 -6.76 5.50
C SER A 10 -4.23 -7.49 4.16
N ILE A 11 -4.54 -8.77 4.13
CA ILE A 11 -4.70 -9.51 2.87
C ILE A 11 -5.86 -8.94 2.07
N ASN A 12 -7.01 -8.74 2.70
CA ASN A 12 -8.19 -8.19 2.03
C ASN A 12 -7.93 -6.76 1.54
N ALA A 13 -7.23 -5.95 2.34
CA ALA A 13 -6.88 -4.60 1.96
C ALA A 13 -5.97 -4.59 0.72
N SER A 14 -4.96 -5.46 0.69
CA SER A 14 -4.03 -5.53 -0.44
C SER A 14 -4.72 -6.02 -1.71
N ILE A 15 -5.67 -6.94 -1.61
CA ILE A 15 -6.45 -7.40 -2.76
C ILE A 15 -7.32 -6.27 -3.31
N LYS A 16 -8.01 -5.54 -2.44
CA LYS A 16 -8.84 -4.39 -2.87
C LYS A 16 -7.98 -3.29 -3.52
N ALA A 17 -6.85 -2.99 -2.91
CA ALA A 17 -5.92 -2.01 -3.46
C ALA A 17 -5.40 -2.47 -4.83
N GLY A 18 -5.04 -3.74 -4.92
CA GLY A 18 -4.56 -4.33 -6.18
C GLY A 18 -5.59 -4.27 -7.29
N LYS A 19 -6.87 -4.50 -6.98
CA LYS A 19 -7.94 -4.36 -7.98
C LYS A 19 -8.00 -2.95 -8.54
N GLU A 20 -7.88 -1.95 -7.69
CA GLU A 20 -7.91 -0.57 -8.15
C GLU A 20 -6.66 -0.22 -8.97
N ILE A 21 -5.52 -0.72 -8.58
CA ILE A 21 -4.29 -0.58 -9.38
C ILE A 21 -4.51 -1.19 -10.77
N MET A 22 -5.08 -2.38 -10.84
CA MET A 22 -5.32 -3.07 -12.11
C MET A 22 -6.33 -2.34 -12.98
N ASN A 23 -7.32 -1.69 -12.38
CA ASN A 23 -8.25 -0.87 -13.16
C ASN A 23 -7.52 0.26 -13.90
N ILE A 24 -6.54 0.85 -13.26
CA ILE A 24 -5.73 1.91 -13.87
C ILE A 24 -4.72 1.31 -14.85
N TYR A 25 -4.07 0.21 -14.46
CA TYR A 25 -3.07 -0.47 -15.26
C TYR A 25 -3.62 -0.97 -16.59
N SER A 26 -4.89 -1.37 -16.61
CA SER A 26 -5.56 -1.90 -17.80
C SER A 26 -5.94 -0.81 -18.81
N THR A 27 -5.83 0.46 -18.41
CA THR A 27 -6.12 1.56 -19.33
C THR A 27 -4.90 1.84 -20.21
N ASP A 28 -5.14 2.47 -21.36
CA ASP A 28 -4.03 2.97 -22.14
C ASP A 28 -3.35 4.10 -21.39
N PHE A 29 -2.04 3.98 -21.23
CA PHE A 29 -1.24 5.02 -20.58
C PHE A 29 -1.01 6.19 -21.55
N ILE A 30 -2.08 6.75 -22.07
CA ILE A 30 -1.95 8.00 -22.80
C ILE A 30 -1.76 9.07 -21.74
N VAL A 31 -0.54 9.59 -21.70
CA VAL A 31 -0.21 10.65 -20.77
C VAL A 31 -0.94 11.90 -21.21
N ASP A 32 -2.05 12.19 -20.54
CA ASP A 32 -2.67 13.50 -20.68
C ASP A 32 -1.92 14.46 -19.75
N ASN A 33 -1.03 15.23 -20.34
CA ASN A 33 -0.18 16.17 -19.59
C ASN A 33 -0.96 17.35 -19.00
N LYS A 34 -2.28 17.40 -19.16
CA LYS A 34 -2.93 18.68 -18.95
C LYS A 34 -3.37 18.98 -17.55
N LYS A 35 -3.77 18.02 -16.71
CA LYS A 35 -4.34 18.38 -15.40
C LYS A 35 -4.35 17.27 -14.38
N ASN A 36 -4.09 16.05 -14.75
CA ASN A 36 -4.30 14.90 -13.88
C ASN A 36 -2.98 14.27 -13.50
N ASP A 37 -2.97 13.65 -12.36
CA ASP A 37 -1.87 12.81 -11.95
C ASP A 37 -1.60 11.77 -13.04
N SER A 38 -0.34 11.37 -13.18
CA SER A 38 0.02 10.26 -14.06
C SER A 38 -0.73 9.00 -13.60
N PRO A 39 -0.91 7.99 -14.48
CA PRO A 39 -1.49 6.71 -14.07
C PRO A 39 -0.78 6.10 -12.86
N LEU A 40 0.55 6.20 -12.80
CA LEU A 40 1.32 5.73 -11.66
C LEU A 40 0.95 6.46 -10.37
N THR A 41 0.93 7.79 -10.39
CA THR A 41 0.58 8.59 -9.23
C THR A 41 -0.85 8.31 -8.77
N LEU A 42 -1.78 8.18 -9.72
CA LEU A 42 -3.17 7.87 -9.42
C LEU A 42 -3.30 6.48 -8.78
N ALA A 43 -2.59 5.49 -9.31
CA ALA A 43 -2.59 4.13 -8.77
C ALA A 43 -2.02 4.11 -7.34
N ASP A 44 -0.91 4.79 -7.11
CA ASP A 44 -0.32 4.92 -5.78
C ASP A 44 -1.30 5.52 -4.78
N LYS A 45 -1.90 6.65 -5.13
CA LYS A 45 -2.83 7.36 -4.25
C LYS A 45 -4.07 6.54 -3.93
N LYS A 46 -4.67 5.92 -4.94
CA LYS A 46 -5.88 5.11 -4.73
C LYS A 46 -5.60 3.87 -3.91
N SER A 47 -4.49 3.18 -4.20
CA SER A 47 -4.06 2.03 -3.41
C SER A 47 -3.85 2.42 -1.95
N ASN A 48 -3.13 3.50 -1.71
CA ASN A 48 -2.86 4.00 -0.37
C ASN A 48 -4.16 4.32 0.39
N SER A 49 -5.07 5.02 -0.25
CA SER A 49 -6.36 5.40 0.36
C SER A 49 -7.18 4.17 0.78
N ILE A 50 -7.21 3.15 -0.06
CA ILE A 50 -7.92 1.91 0.23
C ILE A 50 -7.31 1.20 1.44
N ILE A 51 -6.00 1.11 1.49
CA ILE A 51 -5.29 0.45 2.59
C ILE A 51 -5.48 1.23 3.89
N GLU A 52 -5.31 2.54 3.86
CA GLU A 52 -5.51 3.37 5.04
C GLU A 52 -6.93 3.24 5.59
N LEU A 53 -7.93 3.27 4.73
CA LEU A 53 -9.32 3.11 5.13
C LEU A 53 -9.56 1.74 5.78
N ALA A 54 -8.99 0.69 5.20
CA ALA A 54 -9.14 -0.67 5.73
C ALA A 54 -8.47 -0.84 7.09
N LEU A 55 -7.31 -0.21 7.31
CA LEU A 55 -6.55 -0.37 8.54
C LEU A 55 -6.93 0.63 9.64
N LYS A 56 -7.72 1.63 9.31
CA LYS A 56 -8.09 2.71 10.23
C LYS A 56 -8.69 2.20 11.53
N ASN A 57 -9.55 1.22 11.45
CA ASN A 57 -10.27 0.70 12.61
C ASN A 57 -9.38 -0.10 13.56
N THR A 58 -8.18 -0.47 13.16
CA THR A 58 -7.24 -1.13 14.06
C THR A 58 -6.67 -0.18 15.10
N ARG A 59 -6.77 1.12 14.85
CA ARG A 59 -6.18 2.19 15.68
C ARG A 59 -4.66 2.07 15.84
N ILE A 60 -4.03 1.27 15.00
CA ILE A 60 -2.57 1.17 14.94
C ILE A 60 -2.08 2.25 13.99
N PRO A 61 -1.08 3.04 14.39
CA PRO A 61 -0.49 4.05 13.49
C PRO A 61 0.14 3.40 12.26
N TYR A 62 0.27 4.16 11.19
CA TYR A 62 0.87 3.66 9.96
C TYR A 62 1.84 4.66 9.35
N LEU A 63 2.85 4.12 8.67
CA LEU A 63 3.74 4.86 7.78
C LEU A 63 3.48 4.38 6.36
N SER A 64 3.30 5.31 5.45
CA SER A 64 3.14 5.01 4.04
C SER A 64 4.02 5.95 3.22
N GLU A 65 4.58 5.45 2.12
CA GLU A 65 5.34 6.31 1.21
C GLU A 65 4.50 7.47 0.68
N GLU A 66 3.19 7.26 0.54
CA GLU A 66 2.26 8.27 0.04
C GLU A 66 1.61 9.09 1.15
N GLY A 67 1.89 8.76 2.40
CA GLY A 67 1.29 9.42 3.56
C GLY A 67 2.14 10.52 4.14
N LYS A 68 1.72 11.02 5.30
CA LYS A 68 2.46 12.04 6.03
C LYS A 68 3.79 11.49 6.51
N SER A 69 4.81 12.33 6.44
CA SER A 69 6.09 12.04 7.08
C SER A 69 5.92 12.13 8.60
N ILE A 70 6.29 11.07 9.29
CA ILE A 70 6.26 11.02 10.75
C ILE A 70 7.68 10.89 11.26
N THR A 71 8.06 11.74 12.21
CA THR A 71 9.42 11.75 12.72
C THR A 71 9.72 10.51 13.53
N TYR A 72 10.98 10.10 13.55
CA TYR A 72 11.43 9.00 14.40
C TYR A 72 11.14 9.26 15.88
N GLU A 73 11.30 10.51 16.32
CA GLU A 73 11.04 10.89 17.72
C GLU A 73 9.60 10.61 18.14
N GLU A 74 8.66 10.76 17.22
CA GLU A 74 7.26 10.48 17.45
C GLU A 74 6.96 9.00 17.42
N ARG A 75 7.45 8.28 16.40
CA ARG A 75 7.11 6.88 16.18
C ARG A 75 7.88 5.89 17.03
N LYS A 76 9.02 6.27 17.60
CA LYS A 76 9.85 5.35 18.40
C LYS A 76 9.16 4.79 19.63
N TYR A 77 8.10 5.46 20.10
CA TYR A 77 7.34 5.03 21.28
C TYR A 77 6.16 4.11 20.92
N TRP A 78 5.92 3.88 19.64
CA TRP A 78 4.79 3.07 19.22
C TRP A 78 5.12 1.58 19.40
N GLU A 79 4.23 0.88 20.09
CA GLU A 79 4.35 -0.58 20.21
C GLU A 79 4.11 -1.26 18.86
N TYR A 80 3.02 -0.88 18.19
CA TYR A 80 2.63 -1.41 16.89
C TYR A 80 2.68 -0.33 15.82
N LEU A 81 3.04 -0.75 14.61
CA LEU A 81 3.12 0.15 13.46
C LEU A 81 2.87 -0.62 12.18
N TRP A 82 1.94 -0.13 11.37
CA TRP A 82 1.82 -0.59 9.99
C TRP A 82 2.82 0.14 9.11
N ILE A 83 3.51 -0.61 8.27
CA ILE A 83 4.33 -0.04 7.20
C ILE A 83 3.71 -0.44 5.89
N ILE A 84 3.40 0.56 5.06
CA ILE A 84 2.64 0.38 3.82
C ILE A 84 3.47 0.90 2.65
N ASP A 85 3.62 0.06 1.63
CA ASP A 85 4.05 0.49 0.30
C ASP A 85 2.91 0.17 -0.65
N PRO A 86 2.09 1.17 -1.00
CA PRO A 86 0.87 0.92 -1.77
C PRO A 86 1.12 0.46 -3.20
N LEU A 87 2.27 0.81 -3.76
CA LEU A 87 2.71 0.32 -5.07
C LEU A 87 4.23 0.30 -5.08
N ASP A 88 4.81 -0.88 -4.91
CA ASP A 88 6.24 -1.12 -5.00
C ASP A 88 6.59 -1.60 -6.40
N GLY A 89 7.66 -1.08 -6.96
CA GLY A 89 8.04 -1.37 -8.34
C GLY A 89 7.45 -0.36 -9.31
N THR A 90 7.68 0.92 -9.07
CA THR A 90 7.15 2.00 -9.91
C THR A 90 7.68 1.91 -11.35
N LYS A 91 8.94 1.52 -11.53
CA LYS A 91 9.53 1.31 -12.84
C LYS A 91 8.84 0.17 -13.58
N GLU A 92 8.53 -0.90 -12.87
CA GLU A 92 7.84 -2.08 -13.41
C GLU A 92 6.42 -1.74 -13.83
N PHE A 93 5.74 -0.89 -13.07
CA PHE A 93 4.42 -0.41 -13.43
C PHE A 93 4.46 0.38 -14.74
N VAL A 94 5.39 1.33 -14.85
CA VAL A 94 5.54 2.17 -16.04
C VAL A 94 5.93 1.34 -17.26
N LYS A 95 6.82 0.36 -17.08
CA LYS A 95 7.24 -0.55 -18.15
C LYS A 95 6.17 -1.57 -18.53
N ARG A 96 5.12 -1.70 -17.74
CA ARG A 96 4.01 -2.63 -17.96
C ARG A 96 4.45 -4.10 -17.98
N ASN A 97 5.43 -4.46 -17.15
CA ASN A 97 5.91 -5.84 -17.06
C ASN A 97 5.19 -6.69 -16.00
N GLY A 98 4.28 -6.10 -15.24
CA GLY A 98 3.46 -6.81 -14.27
C GLY A 98 4.14 -7.18 -12.96
N GLU A 99 5.35 -6.69 -12.72
CA GLU A 99 6.15 -7.09 -11.55
C GLU A 99 6.05 -6.12 -10.37
N PHE A 100 5.04 -5.28 -10.33
CA PHE A 100 4.79 -4.40 -9.19
C PHE A 100 3.95 -5.12 -8.12
N THR A 101 4.07 -4.66 -6.88
CA THR A 101 3.42 -5.30 -5.75
C THR A 101 2.78 -4.28 -4.81
N VAL A 102 1.87 -4.78 -3.95
CA VAL A 102 1.35 -4.06 -2.78
C VAL A 102 1.95 -4.71 -1.56
N ASN A 103 2.59 -3.94 -0.70
CA ASN A 103 3.27 -4.46 0.49
C ASN A 103 2.69 -3.83 1.75
N ILE A 104 2.30 -4.68 2.71
CA ILE A 104 1.83 -4.24 4.03
C ILE A 104 2.54 -5.07 5.08
N ALA A 105 3.16 -4.41 6.04
CA ALA A 105 3.85 -5.09 7.14
C ALA A 105 3.37 -4.56 8.47
N LEU A 106 3.35 -5.42 9.48
CA LEU A 106 3.07 -5.03 10.86
C LEU A 106 4.34 -5.20 11.69
N ILE A 107 4.70 -4.13 12.35
CA ILE A 107 5.87 -4.06 13.23
C ILE A 107 5.39 -4.01 14.66
N LYS A 108 6.04 -4.77 15.53
CA LYS A 108 5.82 -4.71 16.97
C LYS A 108 7.16 -4.56 17.67
N ASN A 109 7.29 -3.53 18.49
CA ASN A 109 8.51 -3.24 19.24
C ASN A 109 9.75 -3.28 18.32
N ASN A 110 9.69 -2.57 17.22
CA ASN A 110 10.76 -2.44 16.23
C ASN A 110 11.11 -3.73 15.47
N LYS A 111 10.26 -4.75 15.54
CA LYS A 111 10.48 -6.01 14.82
C LYS A 111 9.30 -6.34 13.92
N PRO A 112 9.54 -6.72 12.67
CA PRO A 112 8.46 -7.18 11.82
C PRO A 112 7.90 -8.50 12.36
N ILE A 113 6.57 -8.56 12.49
CA ILE A 113 5.89 -9.77 12.97
C ILE A 113 4.94 -10.35 11.94
N MET A 114 4.64 -9.60 10.88
CA MET A 114 3.73 -10.04 9.84
C MET A 114 3.96 -9.21 8.59
N GLY A 115 3.82 -9.83 7.43
CA GLY A 115 3.93 -9.12 6.16
C GLY A 115 3.04 -9.75 5.10
N VAL A 116 2.53 -8.91 4.21
CA VAL A 116 1.77 -9.31 3.04
C VAL A 116 2.41 -8.67 1.83
N ILE A 117 2.71 -9.49 0.84
CA ILE A 117 3.17 -9.04 -0.48
C ILE A 117 2.16 -9.60 -1.48
N TYR A 118 1.47 -8.71 -2.17
CA TYR A 118 0.47 -9.08 -3.15
C TYR A 118 0.90 -8.63 -4.54
N VAL A 119 0.82 -9.54 -5.50
CA VAL A 119 1.16 -9.26 -6.90
C VAL A 119 -0.14 -9.16 -7.71
N PRO A 120 -0.64 -7.95 -7.99
CA PRO A 120 -1.96 -7.79 -8.62
C PRO A 120 -2.10 -8.49 -9.98
N CYS A 121 -1.03 -8.49 -10.77
CA CYS A 121 -1.06 -9.06 -12.11
C CYS A 121 -1.21 -10.58 -12.15
N THR A 122 -0.80 -11.27 -11.09
CA THR A 122 -0.82 -12.74 -11.05
C THR A 122 -1.93 -13.31 -10.19
N ASN A 123 -2.66 -12.48 -9.54
CA ASN A 123 -3.72 -12.81 -8.59
C ASN A 123 -4.15 -14.26 -8.60
#